data_9ef9a2dea44330cb4b7be18dcb28d018
#
_entry.id   9ef9a2dea44330cb4b7be18dcb28d018
#
_cell.length_a   1.000
_cell.length_b   1.000
_cell.length_c   1.000
_cell.angle_alpha   90.00
_cell.angle_beta   90.00
_cell.angle_gamma   90.00
#
_symmetry.space_group_name_H-M   'P 1'
#
loop_
_entity.id
_entity.type
_entity.pdbx_description
1 polymer ?
#
loop_
_entity_poly.entity_id
_entity_poly.type
_entity_poly.pdbx_seq_one_letter_code
_entity_poly.pdbx_strand_id
1 'polypeptide(L)'
;MKTRIITVLLIICFGSFAQTLPKVASGSIERVENFKSHFTDARNVDIWLPKGYDATRKYAVLYMHDGQMLFDSTQSWNHQSWNVDAVLTKLLQEKKIQNVIVVGIWNGGKTRHSDYFPQKPFESLSPEKKDYVNKQLQTAGRTTEIFKANSDNYLKFLVKELKPYIDKKYSVYKDQAHTFIAGSSMGGLISLYAICEYPKVFGGAACMSTHWPGIFTVEGNPVPDAFVKYLKVNLPDPKTHKIYFDYGDKTLDAMYASLQKKVDEVMRTKSFTAKNWMTKFYPGDDHSEKSWYRRLNIPMEFLLGKYQKK
;
A
#
# COMPACT_ATOMS: atom_id res chain seq x y z
N MET A 1 -53.19 47.89 -5.65
CA MET A 1 -52.91 46.44 -5.71
C MET A 1 -51.46 46.22 -5.34
N LYS A 2 -51.21 45.62 -4.17
CA LYS A 2 -49.81 45.30 -3.72
C LYS A 2 -49.55 43.81 -4.07
N THR A 3 -48.71 43.55 -5.08
CA THR A 3 -48.33 42.23 -5.49
C THR A 3 -47.32 41.67 -4.44
N ARG A 4 -47.68 40.59 -3.75
CA ARG A 4 -46.76 39.88 -2.85
C ARG A 4 -46.01 38.84 -3.69
N ILE A 5 -44.69 39.00 -3.80
CA ILE A 5 -43.80 38.00 -4.40
C ILE A 5 -43.52 36.94 -3.31
N ILE A 6 -43.98 35.69 -3.51
CA ILE A 6 -43.64 34.54 -2.65
C ILE A 6 -42.36 33.93 -3.24
N THR A 7 -41.25 34.11 -2.50
CA THR A 7 -39.99 33.45 -2.84
C THR A 7 -40.03 32.01 -2.29
N VAL A 8 -40.16 31.02 -3.16
CA VAL A 8 -40.08 29.63 -2.80
C VAL A 8 -38.59 29.24 -2.67
N LEU A 9 -38.14 28.98 -1.46
CA LEU A 9 -36.80 28.46 -1.18
C LEU A 9 -36.77 26.97 -1.46
N LEU A 10 -36.18 26.58 -2.59
CA LEU A 10 -35.88 25.17 -2.90
C LEU A 10 -34.73 24.71 -2.01
N ILE A 11 -35.02 23.95 -0.95
CA ILE A 11 -34.00 23.24 -0.16
C ILE A 11 -33.59 22.01 -0.98
N ILE A 12 -32.45 22.11 -1.68
CA ILE A 12 -31.82 20.97 -2.31
C ILE A 12 -31.11 20.18 -1.19
N CYS A 13 -31.75 19.12 -0.70
CA CYS A 13 -31.08 18.14 0.15
C CYS A 13 -30.06 17.37 -0.70
N PHE A 14 -28.79 17.73 -0.59
CA PHE A 14 -27.69 16.87 -1.02
C PHE A 14 -27.68 15.64 -0.10
N GLY A 15 -28.37 14.58 -0.53
CA GLY A 15 -28.21 13.27 0.07
C GLY A 15 -26.76 12.83 -0.09
N SER A 16 -25.97 12.84 0.98
CA SER A 16 -24.69 12.10 1.00
C SER A 16 -25.03 10.64 0.84
N PHE A 17 -24.85 10.09 -0.37
CA PHE A 17 -24.87 8.66 -0.56
C PHE A 17 -23.68 8.09 0.21
N ALA A 18 -23.94 7.51 1.39
CA ALA A 18 -22.94 6.72 2.10
C ALA A 18 -22.49 5.60 1.14
N GLN A 19 -21.21 5.55 0.85
CA GLN A 19 -20.67 4.53 -0.04
C GLN A 19 -20.81 3.18 0.63
N THR A 20 -21.50 2.24 -0.03
CA THR A 20 -21.78 0.92 0.53
C THR A 20 -20.51 0.19 0.94
N LEU A 21 -20.56 -0.62 2.00
CA LEU A 21 -19.45 -1.47 2.38
C LEU A 21 -19.14 -2.50 1.28
N PRO A 22 -17.86 -2.82 1.04
CA PRO A 22 -17.49 -3.85 0.08
C PRO A 22 -18.03 -5.21 0.50
N LYS A 23 -18.49 -5.99 -0.46
CA LYS A 23 -18.88 -7.37 -0.24
C LYS A 23 -17.63 -8.23 -0.08
N VAL A 24 -17.60 -9.08 0.94
CA VAL A 24 -16.50 -10.01 1.21
C VAL A 24 -16.98 -11.45 1.16
N ALA A 25 -16.15 -12.34 0.67
CA ALA A 25 -16.43 -13.77 0.62
C ALA A 25 -16.47 -14.38 2.04
N SER A 26 -15.74 -13.82 2.99
CA SER A 26 -15.67 -14.30 4.36
C SER A 26 -15.20 -13.21 5.32
N GLY A 27 -15.63 -13.30 6.58
CA GLY A 27 -15.37 -12.27 7.58
C GLY A 27 -16.33 -11.08 7.48
N SER A 28 -15.90 -9.92 7.94
CA SER A 28 -16.68 -8.68 7.89
C SER A 28 -15.78 -7.47 7.66
N ILE A 29 -16.36 -6.39 7.14
CA ILE A 29 -15.71 -5.09 6.98
C ILE A 29 -16.35 -4.09 7.95
N GLU A 30 -15.50 -3.39 8.67
CA GLU A 30 -15.84 -2.14 9.35
C GLU A 30 -15.17 -0.99 8.60
N ARG A 31 -15.94 0.05 8.26
CA ARG A 31 -15.40 1.27 7.64
C ARG A 31 -15.28 2.41 8.65
N VAL A 32 -14.13 3.06 8.65
CA VAL A 32 -13.99 4.40 9.21
C VAL A 32 -14.07 5.37 8.03
N GLU A 33 -15.23 6.00 7.89
CA GLU A 33 -15.45 6.98 6.83
C GLU A 33 -14.70 8.27 7.13
N ASN A 34 -14.05 8.82 6.10
CA ASN A 34 -13.38 10.12 6.18
C ASN A 34 -12.47 10.25 7.41
N PHE A 35 -11.64 9.26 7.67
CA PHE A 35 -10.68 9.31 8.77
C PHE A 35 -9.87 10.60 8.67
N LYS A 36 -10.09 11.51 9.61
CA LYS A 36 -9.44 12.82 9.66
C LYS A 36 -7.98 12.69 10.07
N SER A 37 -7.11 13.40 9.40
CA SER A 37 -5.69 13.44 9.68
C SER A 37 -5.18 14.88 9.74
N HIS A 38 -4.17 15.12 10.56
CA HIS A 38 -3.42 16.38 10.58
C HIS A 38 -2.32 16.43 9.50
N PHE A 39 -2.03 15.27 8.85
CA PHE A 39 -0.91 15.13 7.92
C PHE A 39 -1.33 14.99 6.46
N THR A 40 -2.54 14.48 6.21
CA THR A 40 -3.04 14.22 4.85
C THR A 40 -4.53 14.54 4.78
N ASP A 41 -5.07 14.59 3.56
CA ASP A 41 -6.51 14.66 3.35
C ASP A 41 -7.21 13.45 3.98
N ALA A 42 -8.44 13.67 4.45
CA ALA A 42 -9.27 12.63 5.03
C ALA A 42 -9.55 11.52 3.99
N ARG A 43 -9.56 10.28 4.45
CA ARG A 43 -9.76 9.10 3.58
C ARG A 43 -10.50 7.99 4.30
N ASN A 44 -11.16 7.12 3.54
CA ASN A 44 -11.78 5.95 4.11
C ASN A 44 -10.72 4.91 4.49
N VAL A 45 -11.01 4.18 5.56
CA VAL A 45 -10.22 3.03 5.99
C VAL A 45 -11.17 1.85 6.21
N ASP A 46 -10.96 0.77 5.50
CA ASP A 46 -11.72 -0.46 5.63
C ASP A 46 -10.95 -1.49 6.45
N ILE A 47 -11.53 -1.93 7.54
CA ILE A 47 -10.92 -2.92 8.42
C ILE A 47 -11.62 -4.27 8.20
N TRP A 48 -10.90 -5.23 7.60
CA TRP A 48 -11.38 -6.59 7.48
C TRP A 48 -11.04 -7.39 8.73
N LEU A 49 -12.09 -7.99 9.30
CA LEU A 49 -12.02 -8.91 10.43
C LEU A 49 -12.30 -10.33 9.93
N PRO A 50 -11.44 -11.33 10.22
CA PRO A 50 -11.65 -12.70 9.75
C PRO A 50 -12.90 -13.32 10.37
N LYS A 51 -13.47 -14.32 9.70
CA LYS A 51 -14.59 -15.09 10.24
C LYS A 51 -14.23 -15.66 11.61
N GLY A 52 -15.08 -15.39 12.60
CA GLY A 52 -14.82 -15.80 13.99
C GLY A 52 -13.78 -14.92 14.70
N TYR A 53 -13.63 -13.66 14.28
CA TYR A 53 -12.87 -12.67 15.05
C TYR A 53 -13.37 -12.64 16.49
N ASP A 54 -12.43 -12.70 17.43
CA ASP A 54 -12.70 -12.77 18.87
C ASP A 54 -11.75 -11.79 19.58
N ALA A 55 -12.31 -10.78 20.23
CA ALA A 55 -11.56 -9.75 20.92
C ALA A 55 -10.73 -10.27 22.12
N THR A 56 -10.93 -11.51 22.56
CA THR A 56 -10.09 -12.16 23.58
C THR A 56 -8.75 -12.67 23.04
N ARG A 57 -8.63 -12.79 21.70
CA ARG A 57 -7.42 -13.24 21.01
C ARG A 57 -6.66 -12.05 20.43
N LYS A 58 -5.36 -12.21 20.23
CA LYS A 58 -4.52 -11.20 19.57
C LYS A 58 -4.33 -11.53 18.09
N TYR A 59 -4.34 -10.46 17.27
CA TYR A 59 -4.18 -10.53 15.83
C TYR A 59 -2.98 -9.70 15.38
N ALA A 60 -2.25 -10.19 14.39
CA ALA A 60 -1.33 -9.36 13.62
C ALA A 60 -2.11 -8.32 12.81
N VAL A 61 -1.45 -7.27 12.37
CA VAL A 61 -2.06 -6.23 11.53
C VAL A 61 -1.32 -6.13 10.21
N LEU A 62 -2.07 -6.27 9.12
CA LEU A 62 -1.60 -6.02 7.76
C LEU A 62 -2.22 -4.73 7.24
N TYR A 63 -1.41 -3.69 7.12
CA TYR A 63 -1.78 -2.44 6.45
C TYR A 63 -1.63 -2.61 4.95
N MET A 64 -2.69 -2.36 4.18
CA MET A 64 -2.65 -2.46 2.72
C MET A 64 -3.07 -1.16 2.07
N HIS A 65 -2.26 -0.73 1.10
CA HIS A 65 -2.54 0.45 0.29
C HIS A 65 -3.63 0.19 -0.74
N ASP A 66 -4.21 1.27 -1.27
CA ASP A 66 -5.28 1.21 -2.27
C ASP A 66 -6.50 0.41 -1.78
N GLY A 67 -6.95 0.69 -0.54
CA GLY A 67 -7.97 -0.04 0.20
C GLY A 67 -9.26 -0.30 -0.57
N GLN A 68 -9.64 0.62 -1.47
CA GLN A 68 -10.82 0.50 -2.33
C GLN A 68 -10.72 -0.63 -3.39
N MET A 69 -9.53 -1.20 -3.59
CA MET A 69 -9.28 -2.26 -4.59
C MET A 69 -9.15 -3.65 -3.97
N LEU A 70 -9.23 -3.79 -2.64
CA LEU A 70 -8.79 -5.01 -1.95
C LEU A 70 -9.84 -6.11 -1.93
N PHE A 71 -11.13 -5.78 -1.86
CA PHE A 71 -12.16 -6.74 -1.49
C PHE A 71 -13.23 -6.99 -2.56
N ASP A 72 -13.81 -5.95 -3.14
CA ASP A 72 -15.01 -6.03 -3.99
C ASP A 72 -14.78 -5.40 -5.36
N SER A 73 -14.73 -6.24 -6.39
CA SER A 73 -14.53 -5.80 -7.77
C SER A 73 -15.71 -4.96 -8.31
N THR A 74 -16.89 -5.08 -7.72
CA THR A 74 -18.06 -4.30 -8.19
C THR A 74 -17.98 -2.83 -7.79
N GLN A 75 -17.16 -2.50 -6.78
CA GLN A 75 -16.94 -1.15 -6.30
C GLN A 75 -15.62 -0.53 -6.78
N SER A 76 -14.74 -1.32 -7.39
CA SER A 76 -13.48 -0.83 -7.92
C SER A 76 -13.66 -0.18 -9.30
N TRP A 77 -12.84 0.82 -9.61
CA TRP A 77 -12.94 1.60 -10.85
C TRP A 77 -12.69 0.77 -12.13
N ASN A 78 -11.92 -0.32 -12.03
CA ASN A 78 -11.58 -1.20 -13.16
C ASN A 78 -12.26 -2.58 -13.08
N HIS A 79 -13.24 -2.74 -12.17
CA HIS A 79 -13.97 -3.99 -11.94
C HIS A 79 -13.07 -5.20 -11.62
N GLN A 80 -11.92 -4.95 -10.98
CA GLN A 80 -11.02 -5.97 -10.46
C GLN A 80 -10.77 -5.76 -8.97
N SER A 81 -10.47 -6.83 -8.24
CA SER A 81 -10.06 -6.76 -6.84
C SER A 81 -8.97 -7.78 -6.53
N TRP A 82 -8.29 -7.57 -5.42
CA TRP A 82 -7.29 -8.49 -4.91
C TRP A 82 -7.89 -9.70 -4.19
N ASN A 83 -9.19 -9.66 -3.89
CA ASN A 83 -9.91 -10.68 -3.08
C ASN A 83 -9.12 -11.09 -1.83
N VAL A 84 -8.61 -10.11 -1.10
CA VAL A 84 -7.72 -10.31 0.07
C VAL A 84 -8.39 -11.18 1.12
N ASP A 85 -9.67 -10.95 1.37
CA ASP A 85 -10.50 -11.71 2.30
C ASP A 85 -10.59 -13.20 1.96
N ALA A 86 -10.76 -13.53 0.68
CA ALA A 86 -10.81 -14.91 0.22
C ALA A 86 -9.46 -15.61 0.38
N VAL A 87 -8.37 -14.96 -0.03
CA VAL A 87 -7.01 -15.50 0.07
C VAL A 87 -6.62 -15.73 1.53
N LEU A 88 -6.79 -14.71 2.38
CA LEU A 88 -6.42 -14.84 3.79
C LEU A 88 -7.31 -15.84 4.53
N THR A 89 -8.60 -15.92 4.23
CA THR A 89 -9.49 -16.92 4.81
C THR A 89 -8.99 -18.32 4.52
N LYS A 90 -8.63 -18.62 3.26
CA LYS A 90 -8.04 -19.91 2.87
C LYS A 90 -6.78 -20.21 3.67
N LEU A 91 -5.83 -19.27 3.74
CA LEU A 91 -4.57 -19.45 4.46
C LEU A 91 -4.76 -19.63 5.96
N LEU A 92 -5.76 -18.95 6.57
CA LEU A 92 -6.13 -19.15 7.98
C LEU A 92 -6.72 -20.54 8.24
N GLN A 93 -7.61 -21.01 7.35
CA GLN A 93 -8.21 -22.36 7.43
C GLN A 93 -7.14 -23.46 7.28
N GLU A 94 -6.19 -23.26 6.37
CA GLU A 94 -5.03 -24.15 6.18
C GLU A 94 -3.98 -24.01 7.30
N LYS A 95 -4.18 -23.12 8.27
CA LYS A 95 -3.25 -22.83 9.39
C LYS A 95 -1.85 -22.41 8.93
N LYS A 96 -1.71 -21.91 7.72
CA LYS A 96 -0.43 -21.46 7.13
C LYS A 96 0.04 -20.12 7.68
N ILE A 97 -0.88 -19.28 8.10
CA ILE A 97 -0.59 -17.95 8.63
C ILE A 97 -1.12 -17.77 10.06
N GLN A 98 -0.59 -16.79 10.76
CA GLN A 98 -1.11 -16.36 12.06
C GLN A 98 -2.45 -15.61 11.91
N ASN A 99 -3.19 -15.46 13.01
CA ASN A 99 -4.38 -14.64 13.03
C ASN A 99 -4.04 -13.21 12.64
N VAL A 100 -4.81 -12.63 11.71
CA VAL A 100 -4.53 -11.31 11.14
C VAL A 100 -5.82 -10.55 10.88
N ILE A 101 -5.79 -9.24 11.06
CA ILE A 101 -6.76 -8.28 10.51
C ILE A 101 -6.10 -7.49 9.39
N VAL A 102 -6.88 -7.01 8.43
CA VAL A 102 -6.39 -6.14 7.35
C VAL A 102 -6.93 -4.74 7.52
N VAL A 103 -6.05 -3.76 7.41
CA VAL A 103 -6.38 -2.33 7.41
C VAL A 103 -6.17 -1.80 6.00
N GLY A 104 -7.23 -1.77 5.22
CA GLY A 104 -7.25 -1.28 3.85
C GLY A 104 -7.36 0.24 3.82
N ILE A 105 -6.28 0.92 3.45
CA ILE A 105 -6.19 2.37 3.43
C ILE A 105 -6.53 2.86 2.03
N TRP A 106 -7.65 3.58 1.88
CA TRP A 106 -7.99 4.17 0.60
C TRP A 106 -6.96 5.21 0.20
N ASN A 107 -6.58 5.23 -1.07
CA ASN A 107 -5.73 6.28 -1.56
C ASN A 107 -6.50 7.61 -1.69
N GLY A 108 -5.78 8.72 -1.75
CA GLY A 108 -6.35 10.07 -1.83
C GLY A 108 -6.80 10.47 -3.26
N GLY A 109 -6.98 9.53 -4.20
CA GLY A 109 -7.33 9.84 -5.58
C GLY A 109 -6.22 10.67 -6.24
N LYS A 110 -6.45 11.96 -6.42
CA LYS A 110 -5.46 12.88 -7.03
C LYS A 110 -4.14 12.95 -6.26
N THR A 111 -4.15 12.77 -4.94
CA THR A 111 -2.95 12.82 -4.10
C THR A 111 -2.20 11.48 -4.05
N ARG A 112 -2.78 10.38 -4.62
CA ARG A 112 -2.17 9.05 -4.54
C ARG A 112 -0.70 9.05 -4.97
N HIS A 113 -0.39 9.71 -6.07
CA HIS A 113 0.96 9.70 -6.60
C HIS A 113 1.94 10.42 -5.66
N SER A 114 1.58 11.58 -5.13
CA SER A 114 2.39 12.34 -4.18
C SER A 114 2.52 11.65 -2.82
N ASP A 115 1.43 11.04 -2.32
CA ASP A 115 1.43 10.32 -1.05
C ASP A 115 2.29 9.04 -1.09
N TYR A 116 2.41 8.42 -2.28
CA TYR A 116 3.11 7.15 -2.45
C TYR A 116 4.51 7.27 -3.05
N PHE A 117 4.89 8.46 -3.51
CA PHE A 117 6.22 8.70 -4.07
C PHE A 117 7.23 8.97 -2.94
N PRO A 118 8.24 8.09 -2.70
CA PRO A 118 9.19 8.26 -1.61
C PRO A 118 9.93 9.60 -1.64
N GLN A 119 9.73 10.39 -0.61
CA GLN A 119 10.10 11.80 -0.57
C GLN A 119 11.62 12.01 -0.54
N LYS A 120 12.33 11.33 0.36
CA LYS A 120 13.77 11.53 0.50
C LYS A 120 14.58 11.17 -0.76
N PRO A 121 14.32 10.03 -1.45
CA PRO A 121 14.94 9.78 -2.75
C PRO A 121 14.64 10.88 -3.78
N PHE A 122 13.38 11.35 -3.87
CA PHE A 122 13.01 12.44 -4.77
C PHE A 122 13.74 13.75 -4.41
N GLU A 123 13.76 14.12 -3.15
CA GLU A 123 14.39 15.34 -2.66
C GLU A 123 15.92 15.33 -2.87
N SER A 124 16.55 14.15 -2.94
CA SER A 124 17.98 14.01 -3.22
C SER A 124 18.39 14.30 -4.66
N LEU A 125 17.42 14.41 -5.58
CA LEU A 125 17.67 14.75 -6.99
C LEU A 125 18.10 16.22 -7.12
N SER A 126 18.95 16.50 -8.12
CA SER A 126 19.27 17.89 -8.48
C SER A 126 18.04 18.64 -9.02
N PRO A 127 18.03 19.98 -9.03
CA PRO A 127 16.91 20.76 -9.57
C PRO A 127 16.52 20.33 -11.00
N GLU A 128 17.49 20.12 -11.89
CA GLU A 128 17.25 19.72 -13.29
C GLU A 128 16.60 18.34 -13.37
N LYS A 129 16.99 17.41 -12.50
CA LYS A 129 16.39 16.08 -12.44
C LYS A 129 14.99 16.12 -11.86
N LYS A 130 14.71 16.98 -10.87
CA LYS A 130 13.35 17.22 -10.36
C LYS A 130 12.46 17.83 -11.44
N ASP A 131 12.96 18.79 -12.21
CA ASP A 131 12.23 19.38 -13.34
C ASP A 131 11.89 18.34 -14.41
N TYR A 132 12.85 17.44 -14.72
CA TYR A 132 12.59 16.32 -15.61
C TYR A 132 11.45 15.42 -15.09
N VAL A 133 11.51 14.98 -13.83
CA VAL A 133 10.46 14.16 -13.22
C VAL A 133 9.11 14.88 -13.24
N ASN A 134 9.11 16.17 -12.90
CA ASN A 134 7.91 17.00 -12.91
C ASN A 134 7.26 17.05 -14.31
N LYS A 135 8.04 17.31 -15.36
CA LYS A 135 7.55 17.32 -16.75
C LYS A 135 6.95 15.96 -17.15
N GLN A 136 7.61 14.86 -16.78
CA GLN A 136 7.09 13.51 -17.05
C GLN A 136 5.75 13.25 -16.35
N LEU A 137 5.62 13.66 -15.09
CA LEU A 137 4.38 13.51 -14.32
C LEU A 137 3.25 14.39 -14.84
N GLN A 138 3.56 15.62 -15.29
CA GLN A 138 2.59 16.50 -15.94
C GLN A 138 2.10 15.91 -17.27
N THR A 139 3.01 15.43 -18.11
CA THR A 139 2.68 14.77 -19.38
C THR A 139 1.80 13.53 -19.15
N ALA A 140 2.04 12.78 -18.09
CA ALA A 140 1.24 11.62 -17.72
C ALA A 140 -0.07 11.98 -16.97
N GLY A 141 -0.40 13.26 -16.81
CA GLY A 141 -1.61 13.71 -16.09
C GLY A 141 -1.62 13.38 -14.59
N ARG A 142 -0.45 13.19 -13.98
CA ARG A 142 -0.32 12.87 -12.54
C ARG A 142 -0.24 14.10 -11.65
N THR A 143 0.07 15.24 -12.21
CA THR A 143 0.05 16.55 -11.56
C THR A 143 -0.24 17.64 -12.59
N THR A 144 -0.85 18.71 -12.17
CA THR A 144 -1.04 19.94 -12.96
C THR A 144 -0.11 21.07 -12.51
N GLU A 145 0.50 20.90 -11.33
CA GLU A 145 1.40 21.86 -10.71
C GLU A 145 2.81 21.28 -10.58
N ILE A 146 3.71 22.01 -9.93
CA ILE A 146 5.03 21.50 -9.57
C ILE A 146 4.83 20.34 -8.57
N PHE A 147 5.28 19.16 -8.98
CA PHE A 147 5.14 17.96 -8.15
C PHE A 147 5.90 18.06 -6.83
N LYS A 148 5.19 17.73 -5.77
CA LYS A 148 5.76 17.63 -4.41
C LYS A 148 5.43 16.24 -3.87
N ALA A 149 6.46 15.48 -3.53
CA ALA A 149 6.25 14.24 -2.79
C ALA A 149 5.75 14.56 -1.38
N ASN A 150 4.77 13.81 -0.89
CA ASN A 150 4.12 14.00 0.40
C ASN A 150 4.14 12.73 1.26
N SER A 151 4.98 11.77 0.88
CA SER A 151 4.98 10.45 1.51
C SER A 151 5.40 10.47 2.97
N ASP A 152 6.25 11.41 3.40
CA ASP A 152 6.61 11.54 4.82
C ASP A 152 5.39 11.89 5.68
N ASN A 153 4.51 12.76 5.20
CA ASN A 153 3.26 13.08 5.88
C ASN A 153 2.27 11.91 5.83
N TYR A 154 2.19 11.22 4.67
CA TYR A 154 1.38 10.02 4.57
C TYR A 154 1.83 8.94 5.57
N LEU A 155 3.13 8.71 5.72
CA LEU A 155 3.65 7.78 6.72
C LEU A 155 3.45 8.27 8.17
N LYS A 156 3.51 9.58 8.42
CA LYS A 156 3.13 10.14 9.74
C LYS A 156 1.65 9.86 10.06
N PHE A 157 0.76 10.04 9.09
CA PHE A 157 -0.65 9.65 9.24
C PHE A 157 -0.77 8.19 9.64
N LEU A 158 -0.11 7.26 8.91
CA LEU A 158 -0.17 5.83 9.22
C LEU A 158 0.32 5.51 10.63
N VAL A 159 1.49 6.06 11.01
CA VAL A 159 2.20 5.66 12.22
C VAL A 159 1.72 6.41 13.46
N LYS A 160 1.36 7.70 13.32
CA LYS A 160 1.02 8.56 14.47
C LYS A 160 -0.47 8.69 14.74
N GLU A 161 -1.31 8.36 13.74
CA GLU A 161 -2.76 8.53 13.88
C GLU A 161 -3.50 7.21 13.63
N LEU A 162 -3.35 6.59 12.46
CA LEU A 162 -4.10 5.40 12.10
C LEU A 162 -3.69 4.19 12.97
N LYS A 163 -2.39 3.90 13.09
CA LYS A 163 -1.94 2.75 13.89
C LYS A 163 -2.36 2.86 15.36
N PRO A 164 -2.19 3.99 16.07
CA PRO A 164 -2.71 4.14 17.44
C PRO A 164 -4.23 3.94 17.54
N TYR A 165 -4.99 4.39 16.55
CA TYR A 165 -6.44 4.14 16.48
C TYR A 165 -6.75 2.64 16.39
N ILE A 166 -6.09 1.92 15.48
CA ILE A 166 -6.25 0.47 15.30
C ILE A 166 -5.83 -0.28 16.57
N ASP A 167 -4.68 0.07 17.14
CA ASP A 167 -4.13 -0.55 18.35
C ASP A 167 -5.02 -0.36 19.60
N LYS A 168 -5.84 0.70 19.60
CA LYS A 168 -6.81 0.98 20.69
C LYS A 168 -8.15 0.28 20.45
N LYS A 169 -8.61 0.23 19.19
CA LYS A 169 -9.96 -0.24 18.85
C LYS A 169 -10.04 -1.76 18.76
N TYR A 170 -8.99 -2.43 18.29
CA TYR A 170 -8.99 -3.87 18.02
C TYR A 170 -8.01 -4.63 18.93
N SER A 171 -8.29 -5.93 19.14
CA SER A 171 -7.42 -6.81 19.93
C SER A 171 -6.23 -7.27 19.08
N VAL A 172 -5.23 -6.42 18.93
CA VAL A 172 -4.06 -6.66 18.09
C VAL A 172 -2.75 -6.69 18.89
N TYR A 173 -1.75 -7.35 18.33
CA TYR A 173 -0.37 -7.12 18.74
C TYR A 173 0.05 -5.71 18.29
N LYS A 174 0.81 -5.01 19.15
CA LYS A 174 1.21 -3.62 18.91
C LYS A 174 2.66 -3.49 18.48
N ASP A 175 3.38 -4.60 18.59
CA ASP A 175 4.82 -4.67 18.33
C ASP A 175 5.13 -4.76 16.83
N GLN A 176 6.39 -4.50 16.50
CA GLN A 176 6.94 -4.52 15.15
C GLN A 176 6.80 -5.91 14.49
N ALA A 177 7.04 -7.00 15.22
CA ALA A 177 7.04 -8.35 14.66
C ALA A 177 5.67 -8.81 14.13
N HIS A 178 4.59 -8.13 14.55
CA HIS A 178 3.21 -8.44 14.15
C HIS A 178 2.54 -7.30 13.35
N THR A 179 3.33 -6.33 12.89
CA THR A 179 2.84 -5.20 12.08
C THR A 179 3.47 -5.25 10.69
N PHE A 180 2.63 -5.41 9.66
CA PHE A 180 3.04 -5.60 8.28
C PHE A 180 2.41 -4.56 7.36
N ILE A 181 3.06 -4.28 6.22
CA ILE A 181 2.58 -3.34 5.23
C ILE A 181 2.69 -3.95 3.82
N ALA A 182 1.72 -3.69 2.96
CA ALA A 182 1.72 -4.25 1.61
C ALA A 182 1.05 -3.32 0.59
N GLY A 183 1.47 -3.43 -0.65
CA GLY A 183 0.84 -2.75 -1.78
C GLY A 183 1.49 -3.12 -3.10
N SER A 184 0.86 -2.70 -4.20
CA SER A 184 1.39 -2.89 -5.54
C SER A 184 1.77 -1.58 -6.20
N SER A 185 2.62 -1.65 -7.20
CA SER A 185 2.98 -0.47 -7.99
C SER A 185 3.61 0.62 -7.11
N MET A 186 3.03 1.83 -7.14
CA MET A 186 3.37 2.91 -6.21
C MET A 186 3.11 2.50 -4.74
N GLY A 187 2.10 1.63 -4.48
CA GLY A 187 1.86 1.04 -3.16
C GLY A 187 3.00 0.14 -2.70
N GLY A 188 3.70 -0.52 -3.61
CA GLY A 188 4.93 -1.26 -3.33
C GLY A 188 6.09 -0.33 -2.95
N LEU A 189 6.24 0.79 -3.66
CA LEU A 189 7.26 1.80 -3.34
C LEU A 189 7.07 2.37 -1.93
N ILE A 190 5.84 2.81 -1.60
CA ILE A 190 5.57 3.39 -0.28
C ILE A 190 5.65 2.34 0.84
N SER A 191 5.33 1.07 0.57
CA SER A 191 5.51 -0.02 1.54
C SER A 191 6.99 -0.24 1.88
N LEU A 192 7.86 -0.23 0.87
CA LEU A 192 9.30 -0.32 1.07
C LEU A 192 9.85 0.91 1.79
N TYR A 193 9.39 2.09 1.42
CA TYR A 193 9.78 3.33 2.07
C TYR A 193 9.34 3.35 3.54
N ALA A 194 8.13 2.88 3.84
CA ALA A 194 7.60 2.79 5.19
C ALA A 194 8.46 1.92 6.12
N ILE A 195 8.88 0.75 5.66
CA ILE A 195 9.71 -0.15 6.49
C ILE A 195 11.12 0.41 6.68
N CYS A 196 11.64 1.21 5.73
CA CYS A 196 12.91 1.91 5.87
C CYS A 196 12.81 3.09 6.85
N GLU A 197 11.75 3.90 6.78
CA GLU A 197 11.59 5.09 7.61
C GLU A 197 11.09 4.76 9.04
N TYR A 198 10.33 3.69 9.19
CA TYR A 198 9.75 3.25 10.46
C TYR A 198 10.06 1.79 10.79
N PRO A 199 11.35 1.40 10.85
CA PRO A 199 11.75 0.01 11.09
C PRO A 199 11.35 -0.52 12.47
N LYS A 200 11.06 0.36 13.43
CA LYS A 200 10.54 -0.03 14.76
C LYS A 200 9.03 -0.25 14.77
N VAL A 201 8.34 0.05 13.67
CA VAL A 201 6.89 -0.10 13.55
C VAL A 201 6.54 -1.29 12.67
N PHE A 202 7.16 -1.41 11.49
CA PHE A 202 6.84 -2.46 10.52
C PHE A 202 7.90 -3.55 10.51
N GLY A 203 7.51 -4.79 10.77
CA GLY A 203 8.39 -5.95 10.75
C GLY A 203 8.46 -6.64 9.39
N GLY A 204 7.57 -6.31 8.46
CA GLY A 204 7.63 -6.84 7.11
C GLY A 204 6.88 -6.02 6.09
N ALA A 205 7.37 -6.05 4.83
CA ALA A 205 6.77 -5.38 3.70
C ALA A 205 6.60 -6.32 2.50
N ALA A 206 5.42 -6.32 1.86
CA ALA A 206 5.20 -6.93 0.56
C ALA A 206 5.04 -5.86 -0.52
N CYS A 207 6.00 -5.82 -1.43
CA CYS A 207 6.13 -4.80 -2.45
C CYS A 207 5.91 -5.46 -3.82
N MET A 208 4.64 -5.57 -4.25
CA MET A 208 4.27 -6.30 -5.45
C MET A 208 4.32 -5.41 -6.67
N SER A 209 4.84 -5.92 -7.78
CA SER A 209 5.01 -5.15 -9.04
C SER A 209 5.47 -3.72 -8.76
N THR A 210 6.50 -3.55 -7.95
CA THR A 210 6.96 -2.25 -7.44
C THR A 210 7.30 -1.31 -8.59
N HIS A 211 6.66 -0.15 -8.62
CA HIS A 211 6.84 0.82 -9.70
C HIS A 211 8.15 1.61 -9.56
N TRP A 212 9.26 0.90 -9.71
CA TRP A 212 10.61 1.46 -9.57
C TRP A 212 10.89 2.73 -10.37
N PRO A 213 10.31 2.90 -11.58
CA PRO A 213 10.51 4.15 -12.31
C PRO A 213 9.95 5.38 -11.59
N GLY A 214 8.90 5.25 -10.78
CA GLY A 214 8.19 6.38 -10.15
C GLY A 214 7.50 7.31 -11.15
N ILE A 215 7.91 7.26 -12.41
CA ILE A 215 7.32 7.91 -13.60
C ILE A 215 7.13 6.86 -14.70
N PHE A 216 6.61 7.22 -15.89
CA PHE A 216 6.21 6.25 -16.93
C PHE A 216 7.27 6.01 -18.00
N THR A 217 8.52 6.32 -17.73
CA THR A 217 9.66 6.05 -18.60
C THR A 217 10.84 5.51 -17.80
N VAL A 218 11.70 4.72 -18.43
CA VAL A 218 12.93 4.18 -17.84
C VAL A 218 14.15 4.92 -18.37
N GLU A 219 14.16 5.25 -19.66
CA GLU A 219 15.29 5.91 -20.32
C GLU A 219 15.50 7.32 -19.75
N GLY A 220 16.74 7.62 -19.36
CA GLY A 220 17.10 8.92 -18.77
C GLY A 220 16.47 9.22 -17.40
N ASN A 221 15.74 8.26 -16.83
CA ASN A 221 15.03 8.47 -15.57
C ASN A 221 15.97 8.39 -14.37
N PRO A 222 16.12 9.48 -13.59
CA PRO A 222 17.00 9.50 -12.43
C PRO A 222 16.44 8.83 -11.17
N VAL A 223 15.14 8.52 -11.15
CA VAL A 223 14.43 8.08 -9.95
C VAL A 223 14.91 6.71 -9.45
N PRO A 224 15.08 5.66 -10.31
CA PRO A 224 15.54 4.35 -9.84
C PRO A 224 16.89 4.38 -9.16
N ASP A 225 17.84 5.16 -9.67
CA ASP A 225 19.17 5.26 -9.07
C ASP A 225 19.13 6.02 -7.72
N ALA A 226 18.25 7.00 -7.57
CA ALA A 226 18.01 7.67 -6.29
C ALA A 226 17.44 6.70 -5.25
N PHE A 227 16.49 5.82 -5.66
CA PHE A 227 15.97 4.75 -4.79
C PHE A 227 17.06 3.77 -4.39
N VAL A 228 17.83 3.25 -5.34
CA VAL A 228 18.93 2.33 -5.06
C VAL A 228 19.92 2.94 -4.08
N LYS A 229 20.29 4.22 -4.27
CA LYS A 229 21.17 4.96 -3.36
C LYS A 229 20.56 5.06 -1.95
N TYR A 230 19.28 5.38 -1.86
CA TYR A 230 18.56 5.46 -0.59
C TYR A 230 18.53 4.11 0.13
N LEU A 231 18.20 3.01 -0.56
CA LEU A 231 18.12 1.66 0.01
C LEU A 231 19.48 1.18 0.55
N LYS A 232 20.59 1.52 -0.12
CA LYS A 232 21.95 1.19 0.36
C LYS A 232 22.22 1.71 1.77
N VAL A 233 21.53 2.77 2.19
CA VAL A 233 21.73 3.38 3.50
C VAL A 233 20.65 2.99 4.50
N ASN A 234 19.39 2.93 4.06
CA ASN A 234 18.23 2.96 4.95
C ASN A 234 17.48 1.61 5.09
N LEU A 235 17.90 0.54 4.40
CA LEU A 235 17.29 -0.77 4.63
C LEU A 235 17.39 -1.17 6.10
N PRO A 236 16.31 -1.73 6.68
CA PRO A 236 16.30 -2.14 8.09
C PRO A 236 17.18 -3.37 8.35
N ASP A 237 17.36 -3.71 9.63
CA ASP A 237 18.11 -4.89 10.05
C ASP A 237 17.45 -6.18 9.52
N PRO A 238 18.15 -6.98 8.69
CA PRO A 238 17.62 -8.23 8.16
C PRO A 238 17.30 -9.29 9.23
N LYS A 239 17.84 -9.17 10.43
CA LYS A 239 17.54 -10.12 11.53
C LYS A 239 16.11 -10.01 12.05
N THR A 240 15.49 -8.84 11.87
CA THR A 240 14.18 -8.52 12.45
C THR A 240 13.12 -8.15 11.42
N HIS A 241 13.49 -8.08 10.14
CA HIS A 241 12.58 -7.65 9.08
C HIS A 241 12.48 -8.64 7.94
N LYS A 242 11.31 -8.69 7.30
CA LYS A 242 11.05 -9.48 6.09
C LYS A 242 10.62 -8.57 4.94
N ILE A 243 11.19 -8.76 3.76
CA ILE A 243 10.82 -7.98 2.57
C ILE A 243 10.55 -8.93 1.39
N TYR A 244 9.39 -8.78 0.78
CA TYR A 244 8.97 -9.52 -0.40
C TYR A 244 8.87 -8.57 -1.59
N PHE A 245 9.37 -9.03 -2.74
CA PHE A 245 9.19 -8.40 -4.04
C PHE A 245 8.65 -9.40 -5.05
N ASP A 246 7.90 -8.88 -6.02
CA ASP A 246 7.58 -9.63 -7.23
C ASP A 246 7.36 -8.71 -8.44
N TYR A 247 7.31 -9.30 -9.60
CA TYR A 247 6.98 -8.64 -10.85
C TYR A 247 6.60 -9.64 -11.94
N GLY A 248 5.82 -9.19 -12.92
CA GLY A 248 5.52 -9.89 -14.15
C GLY A 248 6.41 -9.42 -15.32
N ASP A 249 5.94 -9.63 -16.57
CA ASP A 249 6.64 -9.17 -17.76
C ASP A 249 5.71 -8.51 -18.80
N LYS A 250 4.46 -8.27 -18.46
CA LYS A 250 3.49 -7.61 -19.35
C LYS A 250 3.12 -6.23 -18.82
N THR A 251 2.69 -5.37 -19.73
CA THR A 251 2.28 -3.99 -19.46
C THR A 251 3.38 -3.21 -18.72
N LEU A 252 3.08 -2.52 -17.60
CA LEU A 252 4.08 -1.78 -16.83
C LEU A 252 5.18 -2.67 -16.24
N ASP A 253 4.86 -3.92 -15.90
CA ASP A 253 5.82 -4.86 -15.31
C ASP A 253 6.98 -5.20 -16.26
N ALA A 254 6.78 -5.05 -17.58
CA ALA A 254 7.84 -5.22 -18.57
C ALA A 254 9.07 -4.32 -18.33
N MET A 255 8.90 -3.21 -17.61
CA MET A 255 9.98 -2.27 -17.27
C MET A 255 10.77 -2.66 -16.02
N TYR A 256 10.34 -3.66 -15.25
CA TYR A 256 10.83 -3.81 -13.86
C TYR A 256 12.03 -4.73 -13.69
N ALA A 257 12.20 -5.70 -14.58
CA ALA A 257 13.23 -6.76 -14.42
C ALA A 257 14.64 -6.22 -14.14
N SER A 258 15.13 -5.27 -14.95
CA SER A 258 16.45 -4.68 -14.78
C SER A 258 16.59 -3.84 -13.52
N LEU A 259 15.51 -3.16 -13.14
CA LEU A 259 15.44 -2.30 -11.94
C LEU A 259 15.37 -3.15 -10.67
N GLN A 260 14.54 -4.20 -10.67
CA GLN A 260 14.47 -5.17 -9.58
C GLN A 260 15.82 -5.84 -9.33
N LYS A 261 16.56 -6.20 -10.40
CA LYS A 261 17.90 -6.77 -10.26
C LYS A 261 18.86 -5.86 -9.50
N LYS A 262 18.84 -4.54 -9.76
CA LYS A 262 19.64 -3.56 -8.99
C LYS A 262 19.27 -3.56 -7.51
N VAL A 263 17.98 -3.67 -7.18
CA VAL A 263 17.50 -3.72 -5.79
C VAL A 263 17.91 -5.04 -5.14
N ASP A 264 17.78 -6.16 -5.84
CA ASP A 264 18.22 -7.48 -5.36
C ASP A 264 19.73 -7.52 -5.02
N GLU A 265 20.54 -6.80 -5.78
CA GLU A 265 21.97 -6.62 -5.47
C GLU A 265 22.17 -5.87 -4.14
N VAL A 266 21.37 -4.80 -3.90
CA VAL A 266 21.40 -4.09 -2.63
C VAL A 266 20.98 -5.01 -1.47
N MET A 267 19.90 -5.79 -1.65
CA MET A 267 19.44 -6.73 -0.63
C MET A 267 20.55 -7.72 -0.22
N ARG A 268 21.27 -8.28 -1.19
CA ARG A 268 22.43 -9.18 -0.92
C ARG A 268 23.54 -8.48 -0.15
N THR A 269 23.91 -7.26 -0.53
CA THR A 269 24.97 -6.49 0.15
C THR A 269 24.60 -6.12 1.58
N LYS A 270 23.29 -6.06 1.89
CA LYS A 270 22.74 -5.79 3.22
C LYS A 270 22.44 -7.06 4.03
N SER A 271 23.00 -8.21 3.61
CA SER A 271 22.88 -9.50 4.30
C SER A 271 21.45 -10.04 4.43
N PHE A 272 20.55 -9.61 3.54
CA PHE A 272 19.25 -10.28 3.39
C PHE A 272 19.45 -11.64 2.71
N THR A 273 18.71 -12.64 3.15
CA THR A 273 18.81 -14.03 2.67
C THR A 273 17.41 -14.59 2.39
N ALA A 274 17.31 -15.78 1.86
CA ALA A 274 16.04 -16.45 1.61
C ALA A 274 15.15 -16.63 2.87
N LYS A 275 15.68 -16.42 4.06
CA LYS A 275 14.90 -16.46 5.32
C LYS A 275 14.06 -15.21 5.53
N ASN A 276 14.51 -14.07 5.00
CA ASN A 276 13.94 -12.76 5.30
C ASN A 276 13.75 -11.86 4.08
N TRP A 277 14.14 -12.36 2.89
CA TRP A 277 13.92 -11.69 1.61
C TRP A 277 13.55 -12.70 0.53
N MET A 278 12.61 -12.30 -0.31
CA MET A 278 12.17 -13.09 -1.46
C MET A 278 11.85 -12.15 -2.62
N THR A 279 12.39 -12.45 -3.81
CA THR A 279 11.97 -11.85 -5.08
C THR A 279 11.43 -12.94 -5.99
N LYS A 280 10.23 -12.76 -6.55
CA LYS A 280 9.56 -13.69 -7.45
C LYS A 280 9.30 -13.06 -8.81
N PHE A 281 9.63 -13.76 -9.87
CA PHE A 281 9.24 -13.42 -11.24
C PHE A 281 8.07 -14.31 -11.69
N TYR A 282 7.06 -13.70 -12.30
CA TYR A 282 5.85 -14.36 -12.79
C TYR A 282 5.70 -14.13 -14.30
N PRO A 283 6.27 -15.03 -15.15
CA PRO A 283 6.17 -14.91 -16.60
C PRO A 283 4.71 -14.88 -17.06
N GLY A 284 4.39 -13.95 -17.96
CA GLY A 284 3.05 -13.79 -18.53
C GLY A 284 2.11 -12.94 -17.69
N ASP A 285 2.45 -12.60 -16.44
CA ASP A 285 1.62 -11.73 -15.60
C ASP A 285 1.80 -10.26 -16.00
N ASP A 286 0.66 -9.55 -15.95
CA ASP A 286 0.56 -8.13 -16.23
C ASP A 286 0.44 -7.30 -14.93
N HIS A 287 0.43 -5.97 -15.08
CA HIS A 287 0.27 -5.01 -13.98
C HIS A 287 -1.20 -4.82 -13.62
N SER A 288 -1.82 -5.83 -12.98
CA SER A 288 -3.23 -5.79 -12.64
C SER A 288 -3.58 -6.50 -11.35
N GLU A 289 -4.72 -6.11 -10.75
CA GLU A 289 -5.28 -6.75 -9.55
C GLU A 289 -5.54 -8.23 -9.77
N LYS A 290 -5.93 -8.64 -10.98
CA LYS A 290 -6.14 -10.03 -11.35
C LYS A 290 -4.83 -10.83 -11.25
N SER A 291 -3.73 -10.28 -11.73
CA SER A 291 -2.41 -10.91 -11.62
C SER A 291 -1.95 -10.97 -10.16
N TRP A 292 -2.11 -9.89 -9.40
CA TRP A 292 -1.75 -9.87 -7.97
C TRP A 292 -2.61 -10.82 -7.15
N TYR A 293 -3.91 -10.93 -7.40
CA TYR A 293 -4.80 -11.88 -6.73
C TYR A 293 -4.30 -13.33 -6.88
N ARG A 294 -3.93 -13.75 -8.11
CA ARG A 294 -3.49 -15.12 -8.38
C ARG A 294 -2.27 -15.56 -7.56
N ARG A 295 -1.44 -14.61 -7.15
CA ARG A 295 -0.17 -14.87 -6.46
C ARG A 295 -0.10 -14.32 -5.03
N LEU A 296 -1.17 -13.69 -4.53
CA LEU A 296 -1.23 -13.03 -3.23
C LEU A 296 -0.91 -13.97 -2.05
N ASN A 297 -1.26 -15.25 -2.17
CA ASN A 297 -0.95 -16.24 -1.13
C ASN A 297 0.56 -16.29 -0.80
N ILE A 298 1.43 -16.11 -1.80
CA ILE A 298 2.89 -16.23 -1.61
C ILE A 298 3.44 -15.14 -0.67
N PRO A 299 3.25 -13.81 -0.94
CA PRO A 299 3.67 -12.79 0.01
C PRO A 299 2.97 -12.87 1.37
N MET A 300 1.72 -13.32 1.41
CA MET A 300 1.01 -13.47 2.68
C MET A 300 1.57 -14.62 3.52
N GLU A 301 1.86 -15.77 2.95
CA GLU A 301 2.54 -16.85 3.64
C GLU A 301 3.95 -16.45 4.09
N PHE A 302 4.69 -15.71 3.26
CA PHE A 302 6.03 -15.25 3.57
C PHE A 302 6.06 -14.29 4.77
N LEU A 303 5.15 -13.30 4.81
CA LEU A 303 5.09 -12.31 5.89
C LEU A 303 4.44 -12.86 7.16
N LEU A 304 3.28 -13.50 7.02
CA LEU A 304 2.39 -13.85 8.11
C LEU A 304 2.54 -15.31 8.56
N GLY A 305 3.38 -16.09 7.89
CA GLY A 305 3.59 -17.50 8.21
C GLY A 305 3.99 -17.69 9.66
N LYS A 306 3.45 -18.71 10.29
CA LYS A 306 3.81 -19.08 11.68
C LYS A 306 5.26 -19.48 11.73
N TYR A 307 6.01 -18.93 12.67
CA TYR A 307 7.33 -19.46 12.99
C TYR A 307 7.16 -20.92 13.40
N GLN A 308 7.59 -21.85 12.56
CA GLN A 308 7.80 -23.23 13.02
C GLN A 308 8.96 -23.17 14.01
N LYS A 309 8.65 -23.30 15.32
CA LYS A 309 9.70 -23.64 16.28
C LYS A 309 10.27 -24.97 15.82
N LYS A 310 11.50 -24.96 15.32
CA LYS A 310 12.30 -26.19 15.16
C LYS A 310 12.68 -26.70 16.53
#